data_a9486b8b565aab1a5ff1568c6edcc335
#
_entry.id   a9486b8b565aab1a5ff1568c6edcc335
#
_cell.length_a   1.000
_cell.length_b   1.000
_cell.length_c   1.000
_cell.angle_alpha   90.00
_cell.angle_beta   90.00
_cell.angle_gamma   90.00
#
_symmetry.space_group_name_H-M   'P 1'
#
loop_
_entity.id
_entity.type
_entity.pdbx_description
1 polymer ?
#
loop_
_entity_poly.entity_id
_entity_poly.type
_entity_poly.pdbx_seq_one_letter_code
_entity_poly.pdbx_strand_id
1 'polypeptide(L)'
;MKTILSSETMDIPEGVKIKVNAKIIEVEGPRGKLVRNFKHLNLDFQLITDEATGKKKLKIDAWFGSRKTSAAIRTALSHVENLITGVTKGYRYKMRFVYAHFPINASITNANKSIEIRNFLGEKKVRKVDMLDGVSIVRSEKVKDELVLDGNDIELVSRSAALINQKCHVKNKDIRKFLDGIYVSEKGTVVGEE
;
A
#
# COMPACT_ATOMS: atom_id res chain seq x y z
N MET A 1 -5.03 33.87 4.83
CA MET A 1 -3.96 34.51 4.09
C MET A 1 -3.46 33.53 3.03
N LYS A 2 -3.30 33.99 1.80
CA LYS A 2 -2.75 33.18 0.71
C LYS A 2 -1.25 33.48 0.56
N THR A 3 -0.43 32.43 0.51
CA THR A 3 0.99 32.56 0.21
C THR A 3 1.20 32.58 -1.29
N ILE A 4 2.19 33.36 -1.76
CA ILE A 4 2.50 33.48 -3.19
C ILE A 4 3.00 32.14 -3.73
N LEU A 5 3.97 31.54 -3.04
CA LEU A 5 4.57 30.25 -3.40
C LEU A 5 4.81 29.41 -2.15
N SER A 6 4.35 28.19 -2.19
CA SER A 6 4.74 27.14 -1.24
C SER A 6 5.36 26.00 -2.01
N SER A 7 6.55 25.57 -1.64
CA SER A 7 7.22 24.46 -2.32
C SER A 7 7.94 23.53 -1.35
N GLU A 8 8.03 22.28 -1.72
CA GLU A 8 8.86 21.27 -1.06
C GLU A 8 9.57 20.43 -2.11
N THR A 9 10.72 19.92 -1.75
CA THR A 9 11.53 19.04 -2.58
C THR A 9 11.78 17.72 -1.89
N MET A 10 11.98 16.66 -2.68
CA MET A 10 12.42 15.37 -2.19
C MET A 10 13.57 14.83 -3.06
N ASP A 11 14.48 14.10 -2.45
CA ASP A 11 15.57 13.43 -3.14
C ASP A 11 15.07 12.16 -3.84
N ILE A 12 15.61 11.91 -5.03
CA ILE A 12 15.35 10.69 -5.79
C ILE A 12 16.52 9.74 -5.54
N PRO A 13 16.28 8.52 -4.99
CA PRO A 13 17.35 7.54 -4.77
C PRO A 13 18.00 7.08 -6.08
N GLU A 14 19.23 6.62 -5.97
CA GLU A 14 19.91 6.00 -7.10
C GLU A 14 19.20 4.71 -7.55
N GLY A 15 19.15 4.48 -8.87
CA GLY A 15 18.47 3.33 -9.45
C GLY A 15 16.96 3.50 -9.64
N VAL A 16 16.39 4.66 -9.27
CA VAL A 16 14.99 5.00 -9.50
C VAL A 16 14.89 6.07 -10.56
N LYS A 17 14.01 5.86 -11.54
CA LYS A 17 13.70 6.82 -12.58
C LYS A 17 12.29 7.35 -12.41
N ILE A 18 12.14 8.66 -12.43
CA ILE A 18 10.83 9.32 -12.32
C ILE A 18 10.58 10.10 -13.60
N LYS A 19 9.39 9.94 -14.16
CA LYS A 19 8.87 10.73 -15.27
C LYS A 19 7.62 11.47 -14.82
N VAL A 20 7.56 12.74 -15.15
CA VAL A 20 6.40 13.60 -14.88
C VAL A 20 5.80 14.04 -16.20
N ASN A 21 4.56 13.73 -16.44
CA ASN A 21 3.82 14.13 -17.62
C ASN A 21 2.40 14.56 -17.25
N ALA A 22 2.11 15.87 -17.39
CA ALA A 22 0.78 16.42 -17.11
C ALA A 22 0.19 15.98 -15.76
N LYS A 23 0.95 16.03 -14.69
CA LYS A 23 0.61 15.59 -13.32
C LYS A 23 0.38 14.07 -13.16
N ILE A 24 0.80 13.30 -14.13
CA ILE A 24 0.91 11.85 -14.01
C ILE A 24 2.37 11.52 -13.71
N ILE A 25 2.61 10.88 -12.56
CA ILE A 25 3.94 10.53 -12.13
C ILE A 25 4.14 9.03 -12.34
N GLU A 26 5.18 8.70 -13.08
CA GLU A 26 5.63 7.35 -13.35
C GLU A 26 6.96 7.11 -12.66
N VAL A 27 7.03 6.09 -11.83
CA VAL A 27 8.23 5.71 -11.09
C VAL A 27 8.65 4.32 -11.52
N GLU A 28 9.88 4.18 -11.97
CA GLU A 28 10.49 2.91 -12.39
C GLU A 28 11.68 2.59 -11.48
N GLY A 29 11.73 1.36 -11.01
CA GLY A 29 12.80 0.87 -10.13
C GLY A 29 13.07 -0.61 -10.33
N PRO A 30 13.97 -1.21 -9.50
CA PRO A 30 14.38 -2.61 -9.62
C PRO A 30 13.24 -3.62 -9.58
N ARG A 31 12.15 -3.32 -8.88
CA ARG A 31 11.00 -4.22 -8.72
C ARG A 31 9.90 -4.03 -9.75
N GLY A 32 9.97 -3.00 -10.55
CA GLY A 32 8.96 -2.71 -11.55
C GLY A 32 8.67 -1.24 -11.70
N LYS A 33 7.48 -0.94 -12.18
CA LYS A 33 7.03 0.40 -12.54
C LYS A 33 5.67 0.68 -11.93
N LEU A 34 5.50 1.85 -11.35
CA LEU A 34 4.23 2.32 -10.80
C LEU A 34 3.88 3.68 -11.40
N VAL A 35 2.59 3.90 -11.59
CA VAL A 35 2.05 5.15 -12.14
C VAL A 35 0.96 5.66 -11.22
N ARG A 36 0.99 6.96 -10.93
CA ARG A 36 -0.06 7.62 -10.17
C ARG A 36 -0.48 8.93 -10.82
N ASN A 37 -1.77 9.17 -10.81
CA ASN A 37 -2.37 10.37 -11.39
C ASN A 37 -2.67 11.40 -10.28
N PHE A 38 -2.09 12.60 -10.40
CA PHE A 38 -2.31 13.73 -9.50
C PHE A 38 -3.05 14.90 -10.17
N LYS A 39 -3.77 14.66 -11.25
CA LYS A 39 -4.51 15.71 -11.98
C LYS A 39 -5.57 16.42 -11.15
N HIS A 40 -6.09 15.78 -10.12
CA HIS A 40 -7.07 16.36 -9.21
C HIS A 40 -6.48 17.41 -8.26
N LEU A 41 -5.16 17.50 -8.16
CA LEU A 41 -4.47 18.46 -7.30
C LEU A 41 -4.03 19.69 -8.11
N ASN A 42 -4.20 20.87 -7.51
CA ASN A 42 -3.72 22.13 -8.09
C ASN A 42 -2.27 22.39 -7.65
N LEU A 43 -1.38 21.52 -8.05
CA LEU A 43 0.05 21.54 -7.73
C LEU A 43 0.87 21.41 -9.02
N ASP A 44 2.06 22.00 -9.03
CA ASP A 44 3.04 21.84 -10.10
C ASP A 44 4.13 20.85 -9.66
N PHE A 45 4.41 19.89 -10.52
CA PHE A 45 5.44 18.87 -10.31
C PHE A 45 6.59 19.11 -11.28
N GLN A 46 7.80 19.25 -10.76
CA GLN A 46 9.01 19.49 -11.55
C GLN A 46 10.14 18.57 -11.13
N LEU A 47 10.87 18.07 -12.13
CA LEU A 47 12.13 17.38 -11.90
C LEU A 47 13.27 18.40 -12.03
N ILE A 48 14.05 18.53 -10.97
CA ILE A 48 15.20 19.42 -10.92
C ILE A 48 16.48 18.61 -10.69
N THR A 49 17.60 19.15 -11.14
CA THR A 49 18.92 18.60 -10.86
C THR A 49 19.65 19.56 -9.93
N ASP A 50 20.15 19.04 -8.81
CA ASP A 50 20.95 19.82 -7.88
C ASP A 50 22.32 20.11 -8.51
N GLU A 51 22.63 21.37 -8.71
CA GLU A 51 23.90 21.79 -9.32
C GLU A 51 25.14 21.42 -8.46
N ALA A 52 24.97 21.36 -7.15
CA ALA A 52 26.07 21.07 -6.25
C ALA A 52 26.42 19.58 -6.18
N THR A 53 25.41 18.69 -6.26
CA THR A 53 25.59 17.24 -6.10
C THR A 53 25.32 16.42 -7.35
N GLY A 54 24.74 17.04 -8.38
CA GLY A 54 24.30 16.37 -9.60
C GLY A 54 23.13 15.39 -9.40
N LYS A 55 22.53 15.36 -8.22
CA LYS A 55 21.41 14.49 -7.91
C LYS A 55 20.09 15.06 -8.40
N LYS A 56 19.23 14.18 -8.88
CA LYS A 56 17.88 14.55 -9.27
C LYS A 56 16.98 14.67 -8.05
N LYS A 57 16.11 15.67 -8.07
CA LYS A 57 15.12 15.93 -7.03
C LYS A 57 13.76 16.18 -7.68
N LEU A 58 12.70 15.82 -6.97
CA LEU A 58 11.34 16.19 -7.33
C LEU A 58 10.93 17.40 -6.49
N LYS A 59 10.48 18.46 -7.19
CA LYS A 59 9.95 19.67 -6.57
C LYS A 59 8.45 19.76 -6.81
N ILE A 60 7.71 20.09 -5.78
CA ILE A 60 6.27 20.33 -5.85
C ILE A 60 6.01 21.75 -5.39
N ASP A 61 5.33 22.54 -6.23
CA ASP A 61 4.99 23.93 -5.99
C ASP A 61 3.47 24.13 -5.92
N ALA A 62 3.03 25.00 -5.03
CA ALA A 62 1.68 25.53 -5.00
C ALA A 62 1.72 27.05 -5.11
N TRP A 63 1.17 27.59 -6.21
CA TRP A 63 1.09 29.01 -6.47
C TRP A 63 -0.23 29.59 -5.98
N PHE A 64 -0.18 30.68 -5.21
CA PHE A 64 -1.35 31.38 -4.67
C PHE A 64 -2.34 30.47 -3.98
N GLY A 65 -1.86 29.42 -3.33
CA GLY A 65 -2.66 28.41 -2.71
C GLY A 65 -3.27 28.82 -1.37
N SER A 66 -4.44 28.28 -1.08
CA SER A 66 -5.01 28.33 0.25
C SER A 66 -4.23 27.42 1.21
N ARG A 67 -4.53 27.49 2.51
CA ARG A 67 -3.95 26.60 3.51
C ARG A 67 -4.14 25.11 3.17
N LYS A 68 -5.29 24.74 2.61
CA LYS A 68 -5.58 23.37 2.17
C LYS A 68 -4.71 22.92 0.99
N THR A 69 -4.51 23.79 0.02
CA THR A 69 -3.63 23.52 -1.14
C THR A 69 -2.17 23.33 -0.70
N SER A 70 -1.68 24.19 0.19
CA SER A 70 -0.33 24.07 0.75
C SER A 70 -0.15 22.77 1.55
N ALA A 71 -1.14 22.35 2.28
CA ALA A 71 -1.12 21.08 3.01
C ALA A 71 -1.07 19.86 2.07
N ALA A 72 -1.68 19.95 0.89
CA ALA A 72 -1.68 18.87 -0.10
C ALA A 72 -0.28 18.58 -0.68
N ILE A 73 0.65 19.52 -0.63
CA ILE A 73 2.04 19.33 -1.09
C ILE A 73 2.70 18.16 -0.36
N ARG A 74 2.62 18.13 0.96
CA ARG A 74 3.22 17.07 1.76
C ARG A 74 2.57 15.71 1.51
N THR A 75 1.27 15.69 1.33
CA THR A 75 0.53 14.48 0.96
C THR A 75 1.00 13.93 -0.39
N ALA A 76 1.14 14.78 -1.39
CA ALA A 76 1.63 14.39 -2.71
C ALA A 76 3.06 13.83 -2.65
N LEU A 77 3.95 14.48 -1.90
CA LEU A 77 5.32 13.99 -1.66
C LEU A 77 5.31 12.60 -1.01
N SER A 78 4.51 12.40 0.02
CA SER A 78 4.39 11.11 0.70
C SER A 78 3.89 10.01 -0.24
N HIS A 79 2.95 10.31 -1.13
CA HIS A 79 2.51 9.36 -2.14
C HIS A 79 3.63 8.99 -3.12
N VAL A 80 4.45 9.94 -3.53
CA VAL A 80 5.60 9.67 -4.40
C VAL A 80 6.67 8.86 -3.65
N GLU A 81 6.95 9.17 -2.40
CA GLU A 81 7.83 8.38 -1.54
C GLU A 81 7.36 6.92 -1.41
N ASN A 82 6.06 6.70 -1.29
CA ASN A 82 5.48 5.36 -1.26
C ASN A 82 5.65 4.63 -2.59
N LEU A 83 5.52 5.31 -3.72
CA LEU A 83 5.82 4.73 -5.03
C LEU A 83 7.29 4.31 -5.15
N ILE A 84 8.21 5.16 -4.70
CA ILE A 84 9.65 4.88 -4.71
C ILE A 84 9.96 3.68 -3.82
N THR A 85 9.44 3.63 -2.61
CA THR A 85 9.62 2.50 -1.69
C THR A 85 9.03 1.22 -2.30
N GLY A 86 7.88 1.30 -2.94
CA GLY A 86 7.25 0.16 -3.60
C GLY A 86 8.09 -0.44 -4.73
N VAL A 87 8.71 0.39 -5.57
CA VAL A 87 9.54 -0.08 -6.69
C VAL A 87 10.96 -0.50 -6.28
N THR A 88 11.42 -0.11 -5.10
CA THR A 88 12.74 -0.47 -4.57
C THR A 88 12.68 -1.63 -3.58
N LYS A 89 11.84 -1.53 -2.56
CA LYS A 89 11.74 -2.49 -1.46
C LYS A 89 10.50 -3.37 -1.53
N GLY A 90 9.42 -2.89 -2.15
CA GLY A 90 8.12 -3.53 -2.12
C GLY A 90 7.44 -3.39 -0.76
N TYR A 91 6.17 -3.77 -0.70
CA TYR A 91 5.38 -3.73 0.53
C TYR A 91 4.95 -5.13 0.95
N ARG A 92 5.02 -5.39 2.25
CA ARG A 92 4.60 -6.64 2.87
C ARG A 92 3.66 -6.36 4.02
N TYR A 93 2.46 -6.95 3.97
CA TYR A 93 1.50 -6.93 5.06
C TYR A 93 1.34 -8.34 5.59
N LYS A 94 1.41 -8.49 6.91
CA LYS A 94 1.15 -9.76 7.59
C LYS A 94 -0.18 -9.69 8.28
N MET A 95 -0.99 -10.73 8.11
CA MET A 95 -2.29 -10.87 8.75
C MET A 95 -2.32 -12.11 9.63
N ARG A 96 -3.03 -12.03 10.73
CA ARG A 96 -3.21 -13.14 11.66
C ARG A 96 -4.65 -13.59 11.71
N PHE A 97 -4.83 -14.90 11.81
CA PHE A 97 -6.12 -15.51 12.12
C PHE A 97 -6.37 -15.45 13.62
N VAL A 98 -7.52 -14.93 13.99
CA VAL A 98 -7.98 -14.87 15.38
C VAL A 98 -9.25 -15.70 15.49
N TYR A 99 -9.27 -16.68 16.37
CA TYR A 99 -10.43 -17.50 16.66
C TYR A 99 -10.39 -17.99 18.11
N ALA A 100 -11.57 -18.19 18.70
CA ALA A 100 -11.68 -18.73 20.06
C ALA A 100 -11.83 -20.26 20.05
N HIS A 101 -12.77 -20.80 19.27
CA HIS A 101 -13.11 -22.21 19.23
C HIS A 101 -12.97 -22.84 17.85
N PHE A 102 -13.49 -22.17 16.81
CA PHE A 102 -13.48 -22.70 15.45
C PHE A 102 -12.22 -22.28 14.69
N PRO A 103 -11.25 -23.21 14.48
CA PRO A 103 -10.05 -22.88 13.72
C PRO A 103 -10.38 -22.43 12.31
N ILE A 104 -9.79 -21.31 11.88
CA ILE A 104 -9.96 -20.78 10.53
C ILE A 104 -9.05 -21.57 9.59
N ASN A 105 -9.64 -22.19 8.58
CA ASN A 105 -8.91 -22.89 7.53
C ASN A 105 -8.83 -22.00 6.28
N ALA A 106 -7.63 -21.77 5.81
CA ALA A 106 -7.39 -20.99 4.59
C ALA A 106 -6.61 -21.83 3.59
N SER A 107 -7.06 -21.81 2.35
CA SER A 107 -6.34 -22.36 1.21
C SER A 107 -6.10 -21.30 0.16
N ILE A 108 -4.91 -21.30 -0.41
CA ILE A 108 -4.49 -20.35 -1.42
C ILE A 108 -4.60 -21.01 -2.78
N THR A 109 -5.24 -20.33 -3.73
CA THR A 109 -5.53 -20.80 -5.07
C THR A 109 -5.09 -19.78 -6.13
N ASN A 110 -5.22 -20.13 -7.41
CA ASN A 110 -4.90 -19.27 -8.55
C ASN A 110 -3.47 -18.69 -8.52
N ALA A 111 -2.47 -19.54 -8.30
CA ALA A 111 -1.08 -19.10 -8.27
C ALA A 111 -0.83 -17.93 -7.31
N ASN A 112 -1.26 -18.06 -6.06
CA ASN A 112 -1.12 -17.07 -4.99
C ASN A 112 -1.91 -15.76 -5.20
N LYS A 113 -3.01 -15.82 -5.94
CA LYS A 113 -3.87 -14.64 -6.19
C LYS A 113 -5.23 -14.68 -5.53
N SER A 114 -5.63 -15.81 -4.99
CA SER A 114 -6.93 -15.96 -4.32
C SER A 114 -6.77 -16.72 -3.03
N ILE A 115 -7.60 -16.41 -2.06
CA ILE A 115 -7.73 -17.14 -0.79
C ILE A 115 -9.15 -17.62 -0.59
N GLU A 116 -9.29 -18.86 -0.15
CA GLU A 116 -10.55 -19.45 0.28
C GLU A 116 -10.50 -19.69 1.77
N ILE A 117 -11.47 -19.16 2.50
CA ILE A 117 -11.56 -19.23 3.94
C ILE A 117 -12.73 -20.13 4.30
N ARG A 118 -12.46 -21.16 5.10
CA ARG A 118 -13.43 -22.14 5.55
C ARG A 118 -13.47 -22.21 7.07
N ASN A 119 -14.59 -22.73 7.60
CA ASN A 119 -14.81 -22.93 9.02
C ASN A 119 -14.76 -21.64 9.86
N PHE A 120 -15.03 -20.50 9.25
CA PHE A 120 -15.16 -19.25 10.00
C PHE A 120 -16.42 -19.30 10.87
N LEU A 121 -16.25 -19.23 12.19
CA LEU A 121 -17.32 -19.40 13.18
C LEU A 121 -18.12 -20.73 13.04
N GLY A 122 -17.49 -21.78 12.53
CA GLY A 122 -18.13 -23.05 12.27
C GLY A 122 -19.07 -23.09 11.07
N GLU A 123 -19.07 -22.06 10.23
CA GLU A 123 -19.90 -22.01 9.03
C GLU A 123 -19.44 -23.00 7.96
N LYS A 124 -20.38 -23.58 7.25
CA LYS A 124 -20.09 -24.43 6.06
C LYS A 124 -19.78 -23.62 4.80
N LYS A 125 -20.09 -22.34 4.82
CA LYS A 125 -19.86 -21.44 3.69
C LYS A 125 -18.36 -21.22 3.46
N VAL A 126 -17.95 -21.27 2.18
CA VAL A 126 -16.60 -20.88 1.76
C VAL A 126 -16.60 -19.40 1.42
N ARG A 127 -15.70 -18.66 2.03
CA ARG A 127 -15.50 -17.23 1.75
C ARG A 127 -14.28 -17.09 0.84
N LYS A 128 -14.49 -16.63 -0.38
CA LYS A 128 -13.42 -16.42 -1.36
C LYS A 128 -13.11 -14.93 -1.50
N VAL A 129 -11.83 -14.62 -1.52
CA VAL A 129 -11.32 -13.27 -1.77
C VAL A 129 -10.22 -13.35 -2.83
N ASP A 130 -10.38 -12.58 -3.88
CA ASP A 130 -9.37 -12.42 -4.92
C ASP A 130 -8.49 -11.20 -4.57
N MET A 131 -7.17 -11.37 -4.71
CA MET A 131 -6.23 -10.28 -4.53
C MET A 131 -6.32 -9.30 -5.71
N LEU A 132 -6.04 -8.05 -5.44
CA LEU A 132 -5.94 -7.03 -6.48
C LEU A 132 -4.69 -7.24 -7.34
N ASP A 133 -4.63 -6.57 -8.47
CA ASP A 133 -3.55 -6.73 -9.45
C ASP A 133 -2.17 -6.50 -8.82
N GLY A 134 -1.24 -7.40 -9.09
CA GLY A 134 0.12 -7.31 -8.60
C GLY A 134 0.33 -7.69 -7.14
N VAL A 135 -0.72 -8.08 -6.42
CA VAL A 135 -0.63 -8.55 -5.04
C VAL A 135 -0.62 -10.08 -5.01
N SER A 136 0.36 -10.65 -4.33
CA SER A 136 0.44 -12.08 -4.05
C SER A 136 0.18 -12.37 -2.58
N ILE A 137 -0.45 -13.50 -2.30
CA ILE A 137 -0.73 -13.96 -0.95
C ILE A 137 -0.09 -15.33 -0.72
N VAL A 138 0.56 -15.49 0.41
CA VAL A 138 1.19 -16.74 0.83
C VAL A 138 0.86 -17.01 2.29
N ARG A 139 0.67 -18.27 2.64
CA ARG A 139 0.57 -18.67 4.04
C ARG A 139 1.99 -18.82 4.60
N SER A 140 2.23 -18.26 5.78
CA SER A 140 3.53 -18.38 6.44
C SER A 140 3.80 -19.82 6.88
N GLU A 141 4.99 -20.33 6.57
CA GLU A 141 5.46 -21.63 7.05
C GLU A 141 6.08 -21.54 8.45
N LYS A 142 6.64 -20.38 8.78
CA LYS A 142 7.36 -20.15 10.04
C LYS A 142 6.42 -19.87 11.21
N VAL A 143 5.33 -19.18 10.97
CA VAL A 143 4.38 -18.75 11.98
C VAL A 143 3.02 -19.34 11.67
N LYS A 144 2.42 -20.00 12.66
CA LYS A 144 1.08 -20.56 12.54
C LYS A 144 0.05 -19.44 12.42
N ASP A 145 -0.98 -19.67 11.61
CA ASP A 145 -2.12 -18.78 11.43
C ASP A 145 -1.74 -17.36 10.97
N GLU A 146 -0.75 -17.27 10.10
CA GLU A 146 -0.28 -16.02 9.49
C GLU A 146 -0.38 -16.08 7.96
N LEU A 147 -0.86 -14.98 7.39
CA LEU A 147 -0.83 -14.71 5.95
C LEU A 147 0.16 -13.59 5.67
N VAL A 148 0.86 -13.69 4.54
CA VAL A 148 1.77 -12.66 4.04
C VAL A 148 1.27 -12.19 2.68
N LEU A 149 1.03 -10.89 2.55
CA LEU A 149 0.64 -10.24 1.31
C LEU A 149 1.79 -9.37 0.83
N ASP A 150 2.25 -9.59 -0.38
CA ASP A 150 3.35 -8.86 -1.01
C ASP A 150 2.89 -8.14 -2.28
N GLY A 151 3.41 -6.97 -2.51
CA GLY A 151 3.15 -6.19 -3.71
C GLY A 151 4.01 -4.93 -3.78
N ASN A 152 3.96 -4.27 -4.91
CA ASN A 152 4.73 -3.03 -5.13
C ASN A 152 3.91 -1.78 -4.78
N ASP A 153 2.61 -1.80 -4.99
CA ASP A 153 1.74 -0.66 -4.69
C ASP A 153 1.11 -0.82 -3.31
N ILE A 154 1.40 0.11 -2.40
CA ILE A 154 0.86 0.10 -1.05
C ILE A 154 -0.67 0.14 -1.04
N GLU A 155 -1.30 0.87 -1.97
CA GLU A 155 -2.77 0.95 -2.05
C GLU A 155 -3.38 -0.41 -2.37
N LEU A 156 -2.83 -1.13 -3.34
CA LEU A 156 -3.34 -2.44 -3.74
C LEU A 156 -3.11 -3.49 -2.65
N VAL A 157 -1.94 -3.49 -2.01
CA VAL A 157 -1.63 -4.41 -0.90
C VAL A 157 -2.55 -4.16 0.29
N SER A 158 -2.68 -2.92 0.72
CA SER A 158 -3.52 -2.56 1.87
C SER A 158 -5.00 -2.80 1.60
N ARG A 159 -5.46 -2.52 0.39
CA ARG A 159 -6.85 -2.77 -0.02
C ARG A 159 -7.16 -4.26 -0.09
N SER A 160 -6.23 -5.07 -0.58
CA SER A 160 -6.36 -6.54 -0.57
C SER A 160 -6.46 -7.09 0.84
N ALA A 161 -5.62 -6.59 1.76
CA ALA A 161 -5.69 -6.95 3.17
C ALA A 161 -7.04 -6.56 3.81
N ALA A 162 -7.53 -5.37 3.49
CA ALA A 162 -8.83 -4.88 3.96
C ALA A 162 -9.99 -5.72 3.42
N LEU A 163 -9.93 -6.19 2.18
CA LEU A 163 -10.94 -7.08 1.60
C LEU A 163 -11.01 -8.41 2.37
N ILE A 164 -9.87 -8.98 2.74
CA ILE A 164 -9.83 -10.20 3.55
C ILE A 164 -10.45 -9.94 4.93
N ASN A 165 -10.06 -8.87 5.59
CA ASN A 165 -10.62 -8.50 6.90
C ASN A 165 -12.14 -8.32 6.86
N GLN A 166 -12.64 -7.58 5.88
CA GLN A 166 -14.07 -7.30 5.73
C GLN A 166 -14.87 -8.55 5.35
N LYS A 167 -14.27 -9.49 4.63
CA LYS A 167 -14.93 -10.75 4.26
C LYS A 167 -15.22 -11.64 5.48
N CYS A 168 -14.41 -11.52 6.52
CA CYS A 168 -14.50 -12.29 7.75
C CYS A 168 -15.04 -11.46 8.92
N HIS A 169 -16.02 -10.59 8.67
CA HIS A 169 -16.71 -9.86 9.72
C HIS A 169 -17.78 -10.73 10.41
N VAL A 170 -17.81 -10.66 11.72
CA VAL A 170 -18.87 -11.26 12.54
C VAL A 170 -20.15 -10.44 12.40
N LYS A 171 -21.26 -11.10 12.09
CA LYS A 171 -22.57 -10.47 11.93
C LYS A 171 -23.53 -10.92 13.03
N ASN A 172 -24.40 -10.01 13.47
CA ASN A 172 -25.47 -10.27 14.45
C ASN A 172 -24.97 -10.81 15.81
N LYS A 173 -23.75 -10.45 16.18
CA LYS A 173 -23.10 -10.80 17.45
C LYS A 173 -22.46 -9.57 18.09
N ASP A 174 -22.20 -9.66 19.39
CA ASP A 174 -21.44 -8.64 20.09
C ASP A 174 -19.94 -8.75 19.71
N ILE A 175 -19.46 -7.79 18.94
CA ILE A 175 -18.07 -7.76 18.46
C ILE A 175 -17.05 -7.51 19.58
N ARG A 176 -17.47 -7.11 20.77
CA ARG A 176 -16.60 -7.01 21.95
C ARG A 176 -16.25 -8.39 22.52
N LYS A 177 -17.07 -9.39 22.26
CA LYS A 177 -16.87 -10.79 22.72
C LYS A 177 -16.44 -11.70 21.60
N PHE A 178 -17.10 -11.64 20.44
CA PHE A 178 -16.78 -12.44 19.26
C PHE A 178 -15.68 -11.74 18.45
N LEU A 179 -14.45 -11.94 18.86
CA LEU A 179 -13.26 -11.30 18.28
C LEU A 179 -12.70 -12.04 17.07
N ASP A 180 -13.35 -13.09 16.63
CA ASP A 180 -12.93 -13.93 15.52
C ASP A 180 -12.79 -13.11 14.23
N GLY A 181 -11.75 -13.37 13.46
CA GLY A 181 -11.51 -12.68 12.21
C GLY A 181 -10.07 -12.80 11.75
N ILE A 182 -9.77 -12.09 10.68
CA ILE A 182 -8.43 -12.00 10.13
C ILE A 182 -8.02 -10.53 10.16
N TYR A 183 -6.93 -10.22 10.86
CA TYR A 183 -6.49 -8.85 11.12
C TYR A 183 -5.06 -8.62 10.68
N VAL A 184 -4.77 -7.42 10.21
CA VAL A 184 -3.39 -7.00 9.91
C VAL A 184 -2.62 -6.87 11.21
N SER A 185 -1.56 -7.66 11.34
CA SER A 185 -0.68 -7.67 12.53
C SER A 185 0.56 -6.81 12.33
N GLU A 186 1.10 -6.79 11.12
CA GLU A 186 2.34 -6.08 10.80
C GLU A 186 2.31 -5.50 9.40
N LYS A 187 2.90 -4.33 9.25
CA LYS A 187 3.08 -3.62 7.98
C LYS A 187 4.57 -3.31 7.80
N GLY A 188 5.12 -3.68 6.68
CA GLY A 188 6.54 -3.49 6.41
C GLY A 188 6.86 -3.52 4.92
N THR A 189 8.12 -3.75 4.64
CA THR A 189 8.66 -3.88 3.28
C THR A 189 9.18 -5.29 3.05
N VAL A 190 9.24 -5.71 1.78
CA VAL A 190 9.74 -7.05 1.42
C VAL A 190 11.24 -7.16 1.65
N VAL A 191 11.98 -6.11 1.29
CA VAL A 191 13.43 -6.03 1.46
C VAL A 191 13.74 -5.23 2.71
N GLY A 192 14.50 -5.80 3.65
CA GLY A 192 14.88 -5.15 4.91
C GLY A 192 14.27 -5.76 6.16
N GLU A 193 13.53 -6.86 6.03
CA GLU A 193 13.16 -7.72 7.15
C GLU A 193 14.22 -8.83 7.29
N GLU A 194 15.29 -8.53 7.99
CA GLU A 194 16.18 -9.52 8.62
C GLU A 194 15.94 -9.55 10.11
#